data_a3e770238a1a751b3cb0df8f14ec3417
#
_entry.id   a3e770238a1a751b3cb0df8f14ec3417
#
_cell.length_a   1.000
_cell.length_b   1.000
_cell.length_c   1.000
_cell.angle_alpha   90.00
_cell.angle_beta   90.00
_cell.angle_gamma   90.00
#
_symmetry.space_group_name_H-M   'P 1'
#
loop_
_entity.id
_entity.type
_entity.pdbx_description
1 polymer ?
#
loop_
_entity_poly.entity_id
_entity_poly.type
_entity_poly.pdbx_seq_one_letter_code
_entity_poly.pdbx_strand_id
1 'polypeptide(L)'
;VGDGLAPLKPGEADDIVIAGVSGVTVCGMLEQAPEAFYAAKPDMRFIFIPATKHPFLRRWLAQHGFALLDETPVLAAGRYYTVMHAAYTGGTETPDPLWCVVGRAGRGPHAAGYLAREAMLLKKEARGAAPEESKRLLALAAAVEEAANTCQA
;
A
#
# COMPACT_ATOMS: atom_id res chain seq x y z
N VAL A 1 23.40 12.66 -3.85
CA VAL A 1 21.98 13.09 -3.98
C VAL A 1 21.52 12.69 -5.37
N GLY A 2 20.38 12.03 -5.47
CA GLY A 2 19.81 11.56 -6.74
C GLY A 2 18.29 11.45 -6.65
N ASP A 3 17.66 11.04 -7.74
CA ASP A 3 16.21 10.86 -7.82
C ASP A 3 15.85 9.40 -7.52
N GLY A 4 14.99 9.16 -6.54
CA GLY A 4 14.51 7.83 -6.19
C GLY A 4 15.63 6.82 -5.92
N LEU A 5 15.55 5.66 -6.58
CA LEU A 5 16.53 4.57 -6.48
C LEU A 5 17.70 4.70 -7.47
N ALA A 6 17.67 5.65 -8.39
CA ALA A 6 18.66 5.79 -9.47
C ALA A 6 20.14 5.84 -9.00
N PRO A 7 20.49 6.42 -7.82
CA PRO A 7 21.88 6.42 -7.37
C PRO A 7 22.37 5.11 -6.79
N LEU A 8 21.48 4.17 -6.46
CA LEU A 8 21.83 2.90 -5.82
C LEU A 8 22.30 1.86 -6.82
N LYS A 9 23.32 1.10 -6.45
CA LYS A 9 23.79 -0.05 -7.21
C LYS A 9 23.12 -1.33 -6.71
N PRO A 10 22.95 -2.35 -7.58
CA PRO A 10 22.48 -3.67 -7.16
C PRO A 10 23.29 -4.21 -5.97
N GLY A 11 22.59 -4.64 -4.90
CA GLY A 11 23.21 -5.21 -3.70
C GLY A 11 23.85 -4.21 -2.73
N GLU A 12 23.79 -2.89 -2.98
CA GLU A 12 24.38 -1.85 -2.14
C GLU A 12 23.58 -1.59 -0.84
N ALA A 13 22.28 -1.86 -0.85
CA ALA A 13 21.41 -1.63 0.30
C ALA A 13 20.79 -2.93 0.84
N ASP A 14 20.63 -3.01 2.15
CA ASP A 14 19.88 -4.07 2.84
C ASP A 14 18.40 -3.71 2.98
N ASP A 15 18.14 -2.43 3.23
CA ASP A 15 16.82 -1.88 3.46
C ASP A 15 16.57 -0.66 2.58
N ILE A 16 15.40 -0.61 1.98
CA ILE A 16 14.89 0.55 1.25
C ILE A 16 13.69 1.11 2.03
N VAL A 17 13.82 2.34 2.52
CA VAL A 17 12.73 3.04 3.22
C VAL A 17 12.26 4.22 2.38
N ILE A 18 10.97 4.21 2.00
CA ILE A 18 10.33 5.34 1.28
C ILE A 18 9.14 5.81 2.11
N ALA A 19 9.23 7.03 2.62
CA ALA A 19 8.22 7.60 3.52
C ALA A 19 7.80 9.02 3.09
N GLY A 20 6.57 9.42 3.45
CA GLY A 20 6.09 10.79 3.33
C GLY A 20 5.67 11.24 1.92
N VAL A 21 5.75 10.36 0.93
CA VAL A 21 5.28 10.60 -0.45
C VAL A 21 4.00 9.80 -0.76
N SER A 22 3.33 10.09 -1.87
CA SER A 22 2.15 9.32 -2.27
C SER A 22 2.52 7.91 -2.73
N GLY A 23 1.57 6.95 -2.63
CA GLY A 23 1.77 5.60 -3.17
C GLY A 23 2.10 5.59 -4.67
N VAL A 24 1.56 6.54 -5.44
CA VAL A 24 1.89 6.71 -6.87
C VAL A 24 3.37 7.10 -7.03
N THR A 25 3.87 7.99 -6.20
CA THR A 25 5.29 8.40 -6.22
C THR A 25 6.21 7.24 -5.84
N VAL A 26 5.81 6.42 -4.84
CA VAL A 26 6.57 5.20 -4.48
C VAL A 26 6.69 4.28 -5.71
N CYS A 27 5.58 4.03 -6.40
CA CYS A 27 5.58 3.19 -7.61
C CYS A 27 6.54 3.73 -8.68
N GLY A 28 6.49 5.03 -8.98
CA GLY A 28 7.39 5.66 -9.95
C GLY A 28 8.87 5.55 -9.57
N MET A 29 9.20 5.61 -8.27
CA MET A 29 10.56 5.38 -7.80
C MET A 29 11.00 3.93 -8.00
N LEU A 30 10.11 2.97 -7.75
CA LEU A 30 10.40 1.56 -7.94
C LEU A 30 10.52 1.20 -9.43
N GLU A 31 9.70 1.77 -10.31
CA GLU A 31 9.78 1.54 -11.76
C GLU A 31 11.10 1.96 -12.40
N GLN A 32 11.80 2.92 -11.80
CA GLN A 32 13.10 3.39 -12.30
C GLN A 32 14.23 2.37 -12.10
N ALA A 33 14.08 1.44 -11.14
CA ALA A 33 15.09 0.41 -10.91
C ALA A 33 14.81 -0.82 -11.81
N PRO A 34 15.81 -1.36 -12.50
CA PRO A 34 15.65 -2.56 -13.31
C PRO A 34 15.39 -3.78 -12.42
N GLU A 35 14.75 -4.81 -12.96
CA GLU A 35 14.49 -6.07 -12.26
C GLU A 35 15.77 -6.67 -11.65
N ALA A 36 16.90 -6.57 -12.33
CA ALA A 36 18.20 -7.02 -11.85
C ALA A 36 18.61 -6.34 -10.51
N PHE A 37 18.15 -5.13 -10.24
CA PHE A 37 18.39 -4.46 -8.98
C PHE A 37 17.75 -5.22 -7.80
N TYR A 38 16.52 -5.65 -7.98
CA TYR A 38 15.76 -6.39 -6.96
C TYR A 38 16.26 -7.83 -6.82
N ALA A 39 16.56 -8.49 -7.94
CA ALA A 39 17.04 -9.86 -7.97
C ALA A 39 18.45 -10.03 -7.39
N ALA A 40 19.27 -8.98 -7.39
CA ALA A 40 20.64 -9.01 -6.87
C ALA A 40 20.69 -9.26 -5.33
N LYS A 41 19.61 -8.96 -4.62
CA LYS A 41 19.53 -9.15 -3.17
C LYS A 41 18.13 -9.61 -2.74
N PRO A 42 17.85 -10.91 -2.78
CA PRO A 42 16.52 -11.47 -2.50
C PRO A 42 16.01 -11.21 -1.07
N ASP A 43 16.89 -10.93 -0.13
CA ASP A 43 16.60 -10.61 1.28
C ASP A 43 16.49 -9.10 1.55
N MET A 44 16.55 -8.26 0.51
CA MET A 44 16.33 -6.82 0.63
C MET A 44 14.92 -6.53 1.14
N ARG A 45 14.83 -5.71 2.19
CA ARG A 45 13.55 -5.31 2.78
C ARG A 45 13.11 -3.95 2.26
N PHE A 46 11.83 -3.84 1.97
CA PHE A 46 11.20 -2.60 1.54
C PHE A 46 10.20 -2.15 2.60
N ILE A 47 10.40 -0.94 3.13
CA ILE A 47 9.51 -0.33 4.10
C ILE A 47 8.88 0.91 3.45
N PHE A 48 7.56 0.88 3.25
CA PHE A 48 6.83 2.00 2.68
C PHE A 48 5.90 2.62 3.72
N ILE A 49 5.96 3.95 3.83
CA ILE A 49 5.04 4.73 4.68
C ILE A 49 4.40 5.80 3.78
N PRO A 50 3.46 5.40 2.90
CA PRO A 50 2.85 6.33 1.97
C PRO A 50 1.94 7.33 2.71
N ALA A 51 1.99 8.59 2.30
CA ALA A 51 1.11 9.63 2.85
C ALA A 51 -0.33 9.49 2.35
N THR A 52 -0.50 8.95 1.13
CA THR A 52 -1.79 8.78 0.43
C THR A 52 -1.72 7.63 -0.57
N LYS A 53 -2.87 7.25 -1.17
CA LYS A 53 -2.96 6.28 -2.26
C LYS A 53 -2.46 4.87 -1.87
N HIS A 54 -2.76 4.45 -0.65
CA HIS A 54 -2.40 3.12 -0.14
C HIS A 54 -2.95 1.97 -1.02
N PRO A 55 -4.25 1.98 -1.45
CA PRO A 55 -4.78 0.93 -2.30
C PRO A 55 -4.08 0.83 -3.66
N PHE A 56 -3.69 1.96 -4.22
CA PHE A 56 -2.94 2.00 -5.48
C PHE A 56 -1.57 1.32 -5.32
N LEU A 57 -0.83 1.66 -4.26
CA LEU A 57 0.48 1.07 -4.00
C LEU A 57 0.39 -0.45 -3.79
N ARG A 58 -0.57 -0.94 -2.99
CA ARG A 58 -0.74 -2.39 -2.78
C ARG A 58 -1.03 -3.14 -4.08
N ARG A 59 -1.90 -2.58 -4.93
CA ARG A 59 -2.20 -3.17 -6.25
C ARG A 59 -0.93 -3.22 -7.10
N TRP A 60 -0.22 -2.12 -7.17
CA TRP A 60 0.99 -2.02 -7.97
C TRP A 60 2.06 -3.01 -7.49
N LEU A 61 2.31 -3.11 -6.20
CA LEU A 61 3.26 -4.06 -5.62
C LEU A 61 2.95 -5.49 -6.03
N ALA A 62 1.70 -5.94 -5.87
CA ALA A 62 1.27 -7.28 -6.24
C ALA A 62 1.43 -7.57 -7.75
N GLN A 63 1.24 -6.57 -8.59
CA GLN A 63 1.36 -6.70 -10.05
C GLN A 63 2.81 -6.63 -10.57
N HIS A 64 3.76 -6.15 -9.75
CA HIS A 64 5.14 -5.89 -10.15
C HIS A 64 6.17 -6.70 -9.36
N GLY A 65 5.79 -7.87 -8.88
CA GLY A 65 6.73 -8.82 -8.29
C GLY A 65 7.04 -8.61 -6.81
N PHE A 66 6.29 -7.75 -6.10
CA PHE A 66 6.46 -7.53 -4.68
C PHE A 66 5.37 -8.23 -3.87
N ALA A 67 5.78 -8.97 -2.84
CA ALA A 67 4.89 -9.49 -1.82
C ALA A 67 4.79 -8.52 -0.63
N LEU A 68 3.57 -8.16 -0.23
CA LEU A 68 3.33 -7.44 1.01
C LEU A 68 3.38 -8.46 2.17
N LEU A 69 4.44 -8.41 2.97
CA LEU A 69 4.71 -9.38 4.03
C LEU A 69 3.96 -9.05 5.31
N ASP A 70 3.97 -7.76 5.68
CA ASP A 70 3.30 -7.25 6.88
C ASP A 70 2.86 -5.81 6.69
N GLU A 71 1.89 -5.38 7.49
CA GLU A 71 1.38 -4.03 7.45
C GLU A 71 0.79 -3.61 8.80
N THR A 72 1.27 -2.49 9.31
CA THR A 72 0.87 -1.96 10.61
C THR A 72 0.27 -0.56 10.47
N PRO A 73 -1.05 -0.40 10.73
CA PRO A 73 -1.67 0.91 10.83
C PRO A 73 -1.13 1.69 12.03
N VAL A 74 -0.87 2.98 11.82
CA VAL A 74 -0.39 3.89 12.86
C VAL A 74 -1.17 5.20 12.83
N LEU A 75 -1.33 5.83 13.99
CA LEU A 75 -1.92 7.15 14.15
C LEU A 75 -0.83 8.14 14.56
N ALA A 76 -0.56 9.14 13.75
CA ALA A 76 0.42 10.17 14.02
C ALA A 76 -0.14 11.55 13.66
N ALA A 77 -0.01 12.52 14.55
CA ALA A 77 -0.53 13.88 14.38
C ALA A 77 -2.00 13.93 13.90
N GLY A 78 -2.85 13.05 14.44
CA GLY A 78 -4.28 12.97 14.09
C GLY A 78 -4.57 12.38 12.71
N ARG A 79 -3.59 11.77 12.04
CA ARG A 79 -3.76 11.13 10.73
C ARG A 79 -3.37 9.67 10.79
N TYR A 80 -4.15 8.85 10.09
CA TYR A 80 -3.83 7.44 9.92
C TYR A 80 -2.87 7.26 8.74
N TYR A 81 -1.84 6.48 8.99
CA TYR A 81 -0.88 5.96 8.02
C TYR A 81 -0.83 4.45 8.12
N THR A 82 -0.08 3.82 7.24
CA THR A 82 0.28 2.42 7.37
C THR A 82 1.76 2.24 7.06
N VAL A 83 2.43 1.41 7.84
CA VAL A 83 3.80 0.96 7.60
C VAL A 83 3.71 -0.38 6.91
N MET A 84 4.12 -0.43 5.67
CA MET A 84 4.09 -1.61 4.81
C MET A 84 5.49 -2.22 4.73
N HIS A 85 5.62 -3.51 5.06
CA HIS A 85 6.83 -4.29 4.85
C HIS A 85 6.63 -5.19 3.63
N ALA A 86 7.47 -5.04 2.62
CA ALA A 86 7.41 -5.80 1.38
C ALA A 86 8.77 -6.40 1.02
N ALA A 87 8.75 -7.44 0.19
CA ALA A 87 9.93 -8.04 -0.42
C ALA A 87 9.68 -8.27 -1.91
N TYR A 88 10.75 -8.20 -2.71
CA TYR A 88 10.67 -8.58 -4.12
C TYR A 88 10.79 -10.10 -4.25
N THR A 89 9.79 -10.72 -4.86
CA THR A 89 9.71 -12.18 -5.06
C THR A 89 9.69 -12.58 -6.53
N GLY A 90 9.47 -11.61 -7.42
CA GLY A 90 9.23 -11.81 -8.85
C GLY A 90 7.84 -12.38 -9.20
N GLY A 91 7.08 -12.86 -8.21
CA GLY A 91 5.72 -13.36 -8.41
C GLY A 91 4.72 -12.22 -8.59
N THR A 92 3.84 -12.33 -9.59
CA THR A 92 2.82 -11.31 -9.88
C THR A 92 1.43 -11.88 -9.68
N GLU A 93 0.52 -11.07 -9.15
CA GLU A 93 -0.89 -11.40 -8.97
C GLU A 93 -1.78 -10.19 -9.22
N THR A 94 -3.05 -10.44 -9.54
CA THR A 94 -4.06 -9.39 -9.64
C THR A 94 -4.96 -9.46 -8.41
N PRO A 95 -4.72 -8.62 -7.40
CA PRO A 95 -5.50 -8.64 -6.16
C PRO A 95 -6.91 -8.10 -6.39
N ASP A 96 -7.87 -8.62 -5.62
CA ASP A 96 -9.22 -8.08 -5.64
C ASP A 96 -9.28 -6.65 -5.04
N PRO A 97 -10.34 -5.88 -5.36
CA PRO A 97 -10.45 -4.50 -4.89
C PRO A 97 -10.48 -4.35 -3.37
N LEU A 98 -11.10 -5.28 -2.64
CA LEU A 98 -11.17 -5.24 -1.18
C LEU A 98 -9.78 -5.42 -0.58
N TRP A 99 -9.02 -6.41 -1.07
CA TRP A 99 -7.65 -6.61 -0.63
C TRP A 99 -6.77 -5.37 -0.90
N CYS A 100 -6.96 -4.70 -2.04
CA CYS A 100 -6.22 -3.45 -2.32
C CYS A 100 -6.46 -2.38 -1.24
N VAL A 101 -7.67 -2.29 -0.68
CA VAL A 101 -7.99 -1.30 0.36
C VAL A 101 -7.55 -1.77 1.75
N VAL A 102 -7.83 -3.02 2.09
CA VAL A 102 -7.57 -3.59 3.42
C VAL A 102 -6.11 -4.01 3.59
N GLY A 103 -5.52 -4.64 2.58
CA GLY A 103 -4.17 -5.19 2.66
C GLY A 103 -4.03 -6.17 3.82
N ARG A 104 -2.98 -5.98 4.60
CA ARG A 104 -2.72 -6.68 5.87
C ARG A 104 -2.98 -5.81 7.10
N ALA A 105 -3.66 -4.67 6.91
CA ALA A 105 -3.87 -3.63 7.93
C ALA A 105 -4.98 -3.96 8.96
N GLY A 106 -5.47 -5.19 9.00
CA GLY A 106 -6.58 -5.61 9.89
C GLY A 106 -6.18 -5.95 11.33
N ARG A 107 -4.96 -5.61 11.78
CA ARG A 107 -4.44 -5.94 13.12
C ARG A 107 -3.86 -4.72 13.82
N GLY A 108 -3.90 -4.76 15.15
CA GLY A 108 -3.32 -3.74 16.01
C GLY A 108 -4.29 -2.60 16.38
N PRO A 109 -3.89 -1.75 17.33
CA PRO A 109 -4.80 -0.79 18.00
C PRO A 109 -5.36 0.30 17.07
N HIS A 110 -4.76 0.51 15.91
CA HIS A 110 -5.20 1.54 14.96
C HIS A 110 -5.87 0.96 13.71
N ALA A 111 -6.02 -0.37 13.61
CA ALA A 111 -6.55 -1.06 12.42
C ALA A 111 -7.99 -0.62 12.10
N ALA A 112 -8.89 -0.70 13.07
CA ALA A 112 -10.29 -0.33 12.88
C ALA A 112 -10.45 1.14 12.45
N GLY A 113 -9.74 2.06 13.11
CA GLY A 113 -9.76 3.49 12.76
C GLY A 113 -9.18 3.78 11.37
N TYR A 114 -8.10 3.11 11.01
CA TYR A 114 -7.51 3.20 9.68
C TYR A 114 -8.49 2.73 8.60
N LEU A 115 -9.08 1.55 8.74
CA LEU A 115 -10.04 1.01 7.76
C LEU A 115 -11.33 1.83 7.69
N ALA A 116 -11.84 2.33 8.82
CA ALA A 116 -12.99 3.25 8.82
C ALA A 116 -12.70 4.53 8.01
N ARG A 117 -11.47 5.07 8.11
CA ARG A 117 -11.03 6.20 7.29
C ARG A 117 -10.98 5.83 5.80
N GLU A 118 -10.46 4.67 5.43
CA GLU A 118 -10.42 4.23 4.03
C GLU A 118 -11.84 4.08 3.45
N ALA A 119 -12.77 3.50 4.20
CA ALA A 119 -14.18 3.42 3.82
C ALA A 119 -14.81 4.82 3.61
N MET A 120 -14.50 5.77 4.48
CA MET A 120 -14.96 7.17 4.33
C MET A 120 -14.42 7.81 3.04
N LEU A 121 -13.17 7.56 2.68
CA LEU A 121 -12.58 8.06 1.43
C LEU A 121 -13.27 7.48 0.20
N LEU A 122 -13.59 6.18 0.18
CA LEU A 122 -14.36 5.54 -0.88
C LEU A 122 -15.76 6.16 -1.02
N LYS A 123 -16.46 6.40 0.10
CA LYS A 123 -17.76 7.08 0.10
C LYS A 123 -17.68 8.51 -0.42
N LYS A 124 -16.58 9.22 -0.13
CA LYS A 124 -16.35 10.57 -0.66
C LYS A 124 -16.12 10.53 -2.17
N GLU A 125 -15.35 9.58 -2.66
CA GLU A 125 -15.08 9.39 -4.10
C GLU A 125 -16.37 9.03 -4.85
N ALA A 126 -17.20 8.15 -4.28
CA ALA A 126 -18.49 7.75 -4.85
C ALA A 126 -19.44 8.91 -5.14
N ARG A 127 -19.38 10.02 -4.37
CA ARG A 127 -20.24 11.20 -4.57
C ARG A 127 -19.97 11.92 -5.87
N GLY A 128 -18.75 11.82 -6.42
CA GLY A 128 -18.35 12.47 -7.67
C GLY A 128 -18.26 11.51 -8.86
N ALA A 129 -18.52 10.21 -8.65
CA ALA A 129 -18.40 9.19 -9.67
C ALA A 129 -19.68 9.01 -10.49
N ALA A 130 -19.56 8.43 -11.70
CA ALA A 130 -20.69 7.99 -12.49
C ALA A 130 -21.53 6.93 -11.73
N PRO A 131 -22.84 6.76 -12.02
CA PRO A 131 -23.76 5.95 -11.21
C PRO A 131 -23.28 4.51 -10.97
N GLU A 132 -22.78 3.82 -11.98
CA GLU A 132 -22.29 2.44 -11.84
C GLU A 132 -20.99 2.36 -11.00
N GLU A 133 -20.08 3.31 -11.20
CA GLU A 133 -18.87 3.38 -10.39
C GLU A 133 -19.16 3.78 -8.94
N SER A 134 -20.08 4.73 -8.74
CA SER A 134 -20.56 5.10 -7.40
C SER A 134 -21.10 3.88 -6.65
N LYS A 135 -21.92 3.05 -7.31
CA LYS A 135 -22.45 1.81 -6.73
C LYS A 135 -21.34 0.84 -6.32
N ARG A 136 -20.32 0.66 -7.17
CA ARG A 136 -19.17 -0.20 -6.88
C ARG A 136 -18.36 0.31 -5.68
N LEU A 137 -18.08 1.61 -5.65
CA LEU A 137 -17.34 2.25 -4.55
C LEU A 137 -18.09 2.16 -3.22
N LEU A 138 -19.42 2.33 -3.23
CA LEU A 138 -20.24 2.20 -2.02
C LEU A 138 -20.29 0.74 -1.53
N ALA A 139 -20.39 -0.24 -2.41
CA ALA A 139 -20.31 -1.65 -2.04
C ALA A 139 -18.95 -2.01 -1.44
N LEU A 140 -17.87 -1.52 -2.05
CA LEU A 140 -16.52 -1.70 -1.53
C LEU A 140 -16.35 -1.03 -0.16
N ALA A 141 -16.87 0.19 0.01
CA ALA A 141 -16.83 0.89 1.30
C ALA A 141 -17.54 0.10 2.41
N ALA A 142 -18.70 -0.50 2.11
CA ALA A 142 -19.41 -1.35 3.06
C ALA A 142 -18.60 -2.60 3.46
N ALA A 143 -17.94 -3.26 2.51
CA ALA A 143 -17.06 -4.39 2.80
C ALA A 143 -15.85 -3.99 3.66
N VAL A 144 -15.28 -2.81 3.44
CA VAL A 144 -14.19 -2.27 4.26
C VAL A 144 -14.66 -1.94 5.67
N GLU A 145 -15.88 -1.41 5.85
CA GLU A 145 -16.48 -1.17 7.17
C GLU A 145 -16.70 -2.47 7.93
N GLU A 146 -17.15 -3.52 7.25
CA GLU A 146 -17.27 -4.85 7.86
C GLU A 146 -15.91 -5.38 8.31
N ALA A 147 -14.87 -5.25 7.48
CA ALA A 147 -13.51 -5.59 7.86
C ALA A 147 -13.03 -4.77 9.07
N ALA A 148 -13.34 -3.49 9.14
CA ALA A 148 -13.00 -2.64 10.29
C ALA A 148 -13.65 -3.13 11.60
N ASN A 149 -14.88 -3.61 11.55
CA ASN A 149 -15.61 -4.14 12.70
C ASN A 149 -15.06 -5.49 13.19
N THR A 150 -14.32 -6.21 12.36
CA THR A 150 -13.72 -7.51 12.69
C THR A 150 -12.24 -7.42 13.06
N CYS A 151 -11.65 -6.21 13.08
CA CYS A 151 -10.25 -6.00 13.46
C CYS A 151 -9.96 -6.49 14.88
N GLN A 152 -8.84 -7.16 15.04
CA GLN A 152 -8.30 -7.57 16.33
C GLN A 152 -7.38 -6.47 16.90
N ALA A 153 -7.58 -6.14 18.16
CA ALA A 153 -6.75 -5.19 18.90
C ALA A 153 -5.31 -5.73 19.11
#